data_e51fcaff20c4bae70ba12390b196f58e
#
_entry.id   e51fcaff20c4bae70ba12390b196f58e
#
_cell.length_a   1.000
_cell.length_b   1.000
_cell.length_c   1.000
_cell.angle_alpha   90.00
_cell.angle_beta   90.00
_cell.angle_gamma   90.00
#
_symmetry.space_group_name_H-M   'P 1'
#
loop_
_entity.id
_entity.type
_entity.pdbx_description
1 polymer ?
#
loop_
_entity_poly.entity_id
_entity_poly.type
_entity_poly.pdbx_seq_one_letter_code
_entity_poly.pdbx_strand_id
1 'polypeptide(L)'
;AAFFDALLHHGIACDYALARTGQPVFLPNVPPDRRGPDGAPLFYEYVVREIGGLRAVPEAILAAAAETARRAEEARRVAAEVARRRAEERQKQREHTGMLSPIEQFNADHDLTALLLEHGWEPRGHDCFASPYSQSKGPSVYVYGQRAISFTSSDVGQIGRISANGWATYDPWDVFVARVYGGNEAIALIEYRERSGYDQRILQAIIGKWGRP
;
A
#
# COMPACT_ATOMS: atom_id res chain seq x y z
N ALA A 1 -6.18 -15.11 1.44
CA ALA A 1 -6.97 -14.14 0.69
C ALA A 1 -8.01 -14.84 -0.21
N ALA A 2 -7.61 -15.58 -1.25
CA ALA A 2 -8.53 -16.19 -2.24
C ALA A 2 -9.68 -17.03 -1.65
N PHE A 3 -9.42 -17.75 -0.56
CA PHE A 3 -10.46 -18.50 0.15
C PHE A 3 -11.50 -17.58 0.82
N PHE A 4 -11.03 -16.49 1.42
CA PHE A 4 -11.92 -15.49 2.06
C PHE A 4 -12.74 -14.72 1.00
N ASP A 5 -12.14 -14.39 -0.15
CA ASP A 5 -12.87 -13.79 -1.27
C ASP A 5 -13.99 -14.72 -1.78
N ALA A 6 -13.72 -16.03 -1.84
CA ALA A 6 -14.74 -17.01 -2.20
C ALA A 6 -15.87 -17.08 -1.16
N LEU A 7 -15.56 -17.05 0.13
CA LEU A 7 -16.56 -17.01 1.19
C LEU A 7 -17.45 -15.77 1.08
N LEU A 8 -16.85 -14.60 0.85
CA LEU A 8 -17.59 -13.36 0.67
C LEU A 8 -18.50 -13.40 -0.54
N HIS A 9 -18.05 -13.99 -1.65
CA HIS A 9 -18.88 -14.19 -2.85
C HIS A 9 -20.12 -15.03 -2.57
N HIS A 10 -20.04 -15.98 -1.63
CA HIS A 10 -21.16 -16.78 -1.15
C HIS A 10 -21.95 -16.13 -0.01
N GLY A 11 -21.76 -14.83 0.24
CA GLY A 11 -22.47 -14.08 1.28
C GLY A 11 -22.03 -14.39 2.71
N ILE A 12 -20.88 -15.03 2.88
CA ILE A 12 -20.30 -15.33 4.20
C ILE A 12 -19.35 -14.19 4.59
N ALA A 13 -19.77 -13.38 5.55
CA ALA A 13 -18.91 -12.34 6.10
C ALA A 13 -17.72 -12.96 6.85
N CYS A 14 -16.53 -12.51 6.54
CA CYS A 14 -15.30 -12.96 7.17
C CYS A 14 -14.31 -11.81 7.37
N ASP A 15 -13.52 -11.90 8.44
CA ASP A 15 -12.44 -10.95 8.67
C ASP A 15 -11.19 -11.36 7.91
N TYR A 16 -10.79 -10.55 6.93
CA TYR A 16 -9.59 -10.76 6.13
C TYR A 16 -8.29 -10.78 6.94
N ALA A 17 -8.28 -10.17 8.13
CA ALA A 17 -7.12 -10.23 9.00
C ALA A 17 -6.79 -11.67 9.39
N LEU A 18 -7.80 -12.55 9.49
CA LEU A 18 -7.63 -13.97 9.81
C LEU A 18 -7.02 -14.79 8.66
N ALA A 19 -6.95 -14.24 7.45
CA ALA A 19 -6.31 -14.91 6.31
C ALA A 19 -4.78 -14.96 6.40
N ARG A 20 -4.18 -14.28 7.36
CA ARG A 20 -2.72 -14.21 7.53
C ARG A 20 -2.23 -15.36 8.39
N THR A 21 -1.23 -16.08 7.90
CA THR A 21 -0.55 -17.12 8.69
C THR A 21 0.05 -16.51 9.96
N GLY A 22 -0.26 -17.07 11.11
CA GLY A 22 0.24 -16.61 12.42
C GLY A 22 -0.50 -15.39 12.99
N GLN A 23 -1.60 -14.95 12.38
CA GLN A 23 -2.45 -13.93 12.97
C GLN A 23 -3.05 -14.45 14.28
N PRO A 24 -2.83 -13.80 15.43
CA PRO A 24 -3.48 -14.19 16.67
C PRO A 24 -4.98 -13.91 16.56
N VAL A 25 -5.80 -14.90 16.89
CA VAL A 25 -7.25 -14.73 17.02
C VAL A 25 -7.53 -14.34 18.48
N PHE A 26 -7.85 -13.09 18.70
CA PHE A 26 -8.31 -12.66 20.02
C PHE A 26 -9.76 -13.12 20.20
N LEU A 27 -10.01 -13.87 21.26
CA LEU A 27 -11.39 -14.10 21.70
C LEU A 27 -11.99 -12.75 22.07
N PRO A 28 -13.29 -12.51 21.77
CA PRO A 28 -13.90 -11.22 22.04
C PRO A 28 -13.76 -10.88 23.52
N ASN A 29 -13.02 -9.82 23.80
CA ASN A 29 -12.94 -9.27 25.15
C ASN A 29 -14.17 -8.40 25.34
N VAL A 30 -15.12 -8.91 26.11
CA VAL A 30 -16.36 -8.19 26.41
C VAL A 30 -16.06 -7.11 27.45
N PRO A 31 -16.21 -5.82 27.10
CA PRO A 31 -15.97 -4.72 28.02
C PRO A 31 -16.83 -4.85 29.28
N PRO A 32 -16.41 -4.28 30.43
CA PRO A 32 -17.17 -4.39 31.71
C PRO A 32 -18.62 -3.89 31.65
N ASP A 33 -18.86 -2.85 30.83
CA ASP A 33 -20.19 -2.27 30.59
C ASP A 33 -21.14 -3.16 29.77
N ARG A 34 -20.60 -4.22 29.18
CA ARG A 34 -21.33 -5.22 28.39
C ARG A 34 -21.44 -6.57 29.09
N ARG A 35 -21.25 -6.58 30.41
CA ARG A 35 -21.38 -7.77 31.24
C ARG A 35 -22.64 -7.68 32.10
N GLY A 36 -23.32 -8.81 32.32
CA GLY A 36 -24.40 -8.93 33.25
C GLY A 36 -23.93 -8.81 34.72
N PRO A 37 -24.86 -8.76 35.69
CA PRO A 37 -24.55 -8.69 37.12
C PRO A 37 -23.72 -9.86 37.64
N ASP A 38 -23.78 -10.99 36.95
CA ASP A 38 -23.00 -12.22 37.17
C ASP A 38 -21.64 -12.23 36.51
N GLY A 39 -21.28 -11.14 35.83
CA GLY A 39 -20.04 -11.03 35.05
C GLY A 39 -20.10 -11.71 33.69
N ALA A 40 -21.20 -12.37 33.32
CA ALA A 40 -21.34 -13.01 32.01
C ALA A 40 -21.51 -11.97 30.90
N PRO A 41 -20.98 -12.22 29.67
CA PRO A 41 -21.15 -11.33 28.55
C PRO A 41 -22.63 -11.29 28.09
N LEU A 42 -23.17 -10.08 27.92
CA LEU A 42 -24.57 -9.88 27.52
C LEU A 42 -24.85 -10.25 26.05
N PHE A 43 -23.85 -10.49 25.21
CA PHE A 43 -24.01 -10.58 23.77
C PHE A 43 -23.50 -11.86 23.11
N TYR A 44 -22.88 -12.77 23.85
CA TYR A 44 -22.32 -13.98 23.26
C TYR A 44 -22.82 -15.21 24.00
N GLU A 45 -23.93 -15.74 23.56
CA GLU A 45 -24.28 -17.10 23.86
C GLU A 45 -23.43 -18.02 23.01
N TYR A 46 -22.30 -18.48 23.55
CA TYR A 46 -21.52 -19.54 22.90
C TYR A 46 -22.27 -20.85 23.11
N VAL A 47 -23.16 -21.16 22.18
CA VAL A 47 -23.67 -22.51 22.09
C VAL A 47 -22.56 -23.33 21.44
N VAL A 48 -21.68 -23.91 22.26
CA VAL A 48 -20.82 -25.03 21.80
C VAL A 48 -21.77 -26.23 21.63
N ARG A 49 -22.49 -26.24 20.51
CA ARG A 49 -23.09 -27.48 20.03
C ARG A 49 -21.91 -28.34 19.62
N GLU A 50 -21.91 -29.63 19.98
CA GLU A 50 -20.94 -30.61 19.52
C GLU A 50 -20.52 -30.30 18.09
N ILE A 51 -19.27 -29.97 17.91
CA ILE A 51 -18.67 -29.84 16.58
C ILE A 51 -18.63 -31.26 16.06
N GLY A 52 -19.73 -31.74 15.51
CA GLY A 52 -19.74 -32.98 14.74
C GLY A 52 -18.69 -32.80 13.66
N GLY A 53 -17.56 -33.48 13.76
CA GLY A 53 -16.37 -33.50 12.94
C GLY A 53 -16.20 -32.38 11.91
N LEU A 54 -15.00 -31.95 11.67
CA LEU A 54 -14.67 -30.96 10.62
C LEU A 54 -15.36 -31.34 9.31
N ARG A 55 -16.39 -30.62 8.92
CA ARG A 55 -17.02 -30.81 7.62
C ARG A 55 -16.06 -30.37 6.55
N ALA A 56 -15.94 -31.14 5.50
CA ALA A 56 -15.18 -30.74 4.32
C ALA A 56 -15.75 -29.41 3.78
N VAL A 57 -14.84 -28.52 3.39
CA VAL A 57 -15.25 -27.27 2.72
C VAL A 57 -15.97 -27.64 1.43
N PRO A 58 -17.15 -27.05 1.12
CA PRO A 58 -17.87 -27.33 -0.12
C PRO A 58 -16.95 -27.16 -1.36
N GLU A 59 -17.00 -28.09 -2.27
CA GLU A 59 -16.15 -28.11 -3.48
C GLU A 59 -16.30 -26.82 -4.29
N ALA A 60 -17.49 -26.24 -4.36
CA ALA A 60 -17.74 -24.96 -5.03
C ALA A 60 -16.91 -23.81 -4.43
N ILE A 61 -16.74 -23.76 -3.10
CA ILE A 61 -15.91 -22.76 -2.44
C ILE A 61 -14.44 -22.98 -2.74
N LEU A 62 -13.99 -24.23 -2.74
CA LEU A 62 -12.60 -24.55 -3.10
C LEU A 62 -12.30 -24.20 -4.56
N ALA A 63 -13.22 -24.49 -5.48
CA ALA A 63 -13.09 -24.13 -6.89
C ALA A 63 -13.04 -22.60 -7.10
N ALA A 64 -13.93 -21.86 -6.44
CA ALA A 64 -13.93 -20.39 -6.49
C ALA A 64 -12.64 -19.79 -5.89
N ALA A 65 -12.13 -20.35 -4.80
CA ALA A 65 -10.87 -19.93 -4.21
C ALA A 65 -9.68 -20.20 -5.14
N ALA A 66 -9.64 -21.36 -5.78
CA ALA A 66 -8.61 -21.72 -6.75
C ALA A 66 -8.61 -20.77 -7.96
N GLU A 67 -9.79 -20.46 -8.50
CA GLU A 67 -9.93 -19.52 -9.62
C GLU A 67 -9.50 -18.10 -9.22
N THR A 68 -9.88 -17.63 -8.04
CA THR A 68 -9.45 -16.33 -7.53
C THR A 68 -7.93 -16.27 -7.32
N ALA A 69 -7.33 -17.35 -6.80
CA ALA A 69 -5.88 -17.45 -6.65
C ALA A 69 -5.17 -17.41 -8.01
N ARG A 70 -5.69 -18.12 -9.01
CA ARG A 70 -5.15 -18.12 -10.38
C ARG A 70 -5.18 -16.72 -11.00
N ARG A 71 -6.31 -16.02 -10.90
CA ARG A 71 -6.44 -14.63 -11.41
C ARG A 71 -5.49 -13.68 -10.72
N ALA A 72 -5.34 -13.80 -9.41
CA ALA A 72 -4.40 -12.98 -8.64
C ALA A 72 -2.95 -13.24 -9.06
N GLU A 73 -2.58 -14.50 -9.30
CA GLU A 73 -1.24 -14.86 -9.77
C GLU A 73 -0.96 -14.32 -11.18
N GLU A 74 -1.93 -14.42 -12.07
CA GLU A 74 -1.81 -13.87 -13.43
C GLU A 74 -1.68 -12.35 -13.40
N ALA A 75 -2.48 -11.65 -12.58
CA ALA A 75 -2.38 -10.21 -12.39
C ALA A 75 -1.00 -9.80 -11.84
N ARG A 76 -0.44 -10.56 -10.88
CA ARG A 76 0.91 -10.34 -10.37
C ARG A 76 1.98 -10.51 -11.46
N ARG A 77 1.85 -11.54 -12.30
CA ARG A 77 2.79 -11.79 -13.39
C ARG A 77 2.76 -10.66 -14.42
N VAL A 78 1.57 -10.20 -14.80
CA VAL A 78 1.43 -9.05 -15.71
C VAL A 78 2.01 -7.77 -15.09
N ALA A 79 1.72 -7.50 -13.83
CA ALA A 79 2.27 -6.34 -13.12
C ALA A 79 3.80 -6.38 -13.02
N ALA A 80 4.38 -7.56 -12.74
CA ALA A 80 5.84 -7.75 -12.70
C ALA A 80 6.49 -7.51 -14.07
N GLU A 81 5.87 -8.00 -15.15
CA GLU A 81 6.37 -7.76 -16.52
C GLU A 81 6.32 -6.27 -16.88
N VAL A 82 5.23 -5.56 -16.57
CA VAL A 82 5.13 -4.11 -16.79
C VAL A 82 6.18 -3.36 -15.98
N ALA A 83 6.39 -3.76 -14.72
CA ALA A 83 7.41 -3.15 -13.86
C ALA A 83 8.83 -3.36 -14.42
N ARG A 84 9.12 -4.56 -14.93
CA ARG A 84 10.40 -4.88 -15.57
C ARG A 84 10.65 -4.01 -16.80
N ARG A 85 9.67 -3.92 -17.72
CA ARG A 85 9.80 -3.08 -18.93
C ARG A 85 10.04 -1.61 -18.58
N ARG A 86 9.31 -1.07 -17.62
CA ARG A 86 9.51 0.32 -17.14
C ARG A 86 10.92 0.52 -16.53
N ALA A 87 11.44 -0.48 -15.81
CA ALA A 87 12.79 -0.42 -15.26
C ALA A 87 13.85 -0.42 -16.37
N GLU A 88 13.70 -1.26 -17.40
CA GLU A 88 14.58 -1.32 -18.56
C GLU A 88 14.55 0.01 -19.35
N GLU A 89 13.37 0.59 -19.55
CA GLU A 89 13.23 1.90 -20.22
C GLU A 89 13.93 3.02 -19.43
N ARG A 90 13.74 3.07 -18.08
CA ARG A 90 14.45 4.03 -17.23
C ARG A 90 15.96 3.85 -17.30
N GLN A 91 16.44 2.62 -17.29
CA GLN A 91 17.88 2.35 -17.43
C GLN A 91 18.42 2.81 -18.76
N LYS A 92 17.74 2.51 -19.86
CA LYS A 92 18.13 3.01 -21.20
C LYS A 92 18.16 4.54 -21.25
N GLN A 93 17.18 5.20 -20.63
CA GLN A 93 17.15 6.66 -20.55
C GLN A 93 18.35 7.20 -19.76
N ARG A 94 18.70 6.60 -18.63
CA ARG A 94 19.89 6.97 -17.84
C ARG A 94 21.18 6.78 -18.65
N GLU A 95 21.32 5.66 -19.35
CA GLU A 95 22.48 5.38 -20.22
C GLU A 95 22.59 6.39 -21.35
N HIS A 96 21.45 6.81 -21.91
CA HIS A 96 21.41 7.77 -23.01
C HIS A 96 21.67 9.20 -22.55
N THR A 97 21.04 9.66 -21.49
CA THR A 97 21.09 11.06 -21.02
C THR A 97 22.10 11.29 -19.89
N GLY A 98 22.46 10.25 -19.14
CA GLY A 98 23.22 10.37 -17.88
C GLY A 98 22.42 11.03 -16.75
N MET A 99 21.10 11.22 -16.91
CA MET A 99 20.25 11.90 -15.94
C MET A 99 19.24 10.94 -15.30
N LEU A 100 18.88 11.24 -14.07
CA LEU A 100 17.75 10.59 -13.38
C LEU A 100 16.44 10.94 -14.09
N SER A 101 15.42 10.08 -13.95
CA SER A 101 14.06 10.45 -14.37
C SER A 101 13.51 11.61 -13.50
N PRO A 102 12.47 12.34 -13.94
CA PRO A 102 11.91 13.42 -13.14
C PRO A 102 11.51 12.98 -11.73
N ILE A 103 10.89 11.81 -11.60
CA ILE A 103 10.46 11.25 -10.31
C ILE A 103 11.68 10.90 -9.44
N GLU A 104 12.70 10.27 -10.03
CA GLU A 104 13.92 9.94 -9.30
C GLU A 104 14.69 11.18 -8.86
N GLN A 105 14.69 12.23 -9.71
CA GLN A 105 15.27 13.52 -9.33
C GLN A 105 14.51 14.15 -8.17
N PHE A 106 13.17 14.18 -8.24
CA PHE A 106 12.36 14.67 -7.13
C PHE A 106 12.67 13.92 -5.83
N ASN A 107 12.68 12.58 -5.88
CA ASN A 107 12.96 11.75 -4.71
C ASN A 107 14.40 11.93 -4.18
N ALA A 108 15.35 12.29 -5.01
CA ALA A 108 16.72 12.59 -4.58
C ALA A 108 16.83 13.99 -3.94
N ASP A 109 16.04 14.93 -4.41
CA ASP A 109 16.10 16.34 -3.98
C ASP A 109 15.25 16.61 -2.72
N HIS A 110 14.33 15.70 -2.35
CA HIS A 110 13.39 15.88 -1.23
C HIS A 110 13.54 14.78 -0.18
N ASP A 111 13.60 15.22 1.08
CA ASP A 111 13.59 14.30 2.23
C ASP A 111 12.16 13.87 2.56
N LEU A 112 11.94 12.55 2.65
CA LEU A 112 10.61 11.99 2.90
C LEU A 112 10.06 12.44 4.25
N THR A 113 10.89 12.46 5.30
CA THR A 113 10.46 12.84 6.64
C THR A 113 10.01 14.29 6.68
N ALA A 114 10.74 15.19 6.01
CA ALA A 114 10.37 16.59 5.91
C ALA A 114 9.02 16.77 5.19
N LEU A 115 8.82 16.08 4.06
CA LEU A 115 7.54 16.12 3.34
C LEU A 115 6.37 15.56 4.16
N LEU A 116 6.58 14.47 4.90
CA LEU A 116 5.54 13.91 5.77
C LEU A 116 5.10 14.95 6.81
N LEU A 117 6.04 15.62 7.48
CA LEU A 117 5.75 16.66 8.46
C LEU A 117 5.02 17.86 7.84
N GLU A 118 5.49 18.34 6.69
CA GLU A 118 4.89 19.46 5.97
C GLU A 118 3.43 19.17 5.58
N HIS A 119 3.14 17.92 5.21
CA HIS A 119 1.82 17.52 4.73
C HIS A 119 0.91 16.88 5.78
N GLY A 120 1.24 17.01 7.07
CA GLY A 120 0.34 16.72 8.18
C GLY A 120 0.43 15.31 8.77
N TRP A 121 1.51 14.58 8.50
CA TRP A 121 1.85 13.40 9.29
C TRP A 121 2.39 13.84 10.65
N GLU A 122 1.88 13.27 11.72
CA GLU A 122 2.28 13.61 13.09
C GLU A 122 3.34 12.62 13.59
N PRO A 123 4.51 13.10 14.08
CA PRO A 123 5.54 12.20 14.61
C PRO A 123 5.03 11.48 15.88
N ARG A 124 5.31 10.21 15.98
CA ARG A 124 4.94 9.33 17.11
C ARG A 124 6.14 8.59 17.71
N GLY A 125 7.33 8.87 17.24
CA GLY A 125 8.58 8.27 17.66
C GLY A 125 9.66 8.46 16.61
N HIS A 126 10.79 7.79 16.79
CA HIS A 126 11.85 7.78 15.80
C HIS A 126 11.36 7.03 14.55
N ASP A 127 11.39 7.69 13.40
CA ASP A 127 10.97 7.14 12.10
C ASP A 127 9.53 6.58 12.06
N CYS A 128 8.67 6.99 13.02
CA CYS A 128 7.29 6.55 13.12
C CYS A 128 6.32 7.73 13.17
N PHE A 129 5.24 7.64 12.38
CA PHE A 129 4.27 8.72 12.21
C PHE A 129 2.83 8.20 12.31
N ALA A 130 1.92 9.10 12.70
CA ALA A 130 0.49 8.91 12.50
C ALA A 130 0.09 9.51 11.15
N SER A 131 -0.69 8.76 10.37
CA SER A 131 -1.20 9.23 9.08
C SER A 131 -2.30 10.28 9.26
N PRO A 132 -2.35 11.34 8.43
CA PRO A 132 -3.45 12.30 8.40
C PRO A 132 -4.78 11.65 7.96
N TYR A 133 -4.73 10.52 7.27
CA TYR A 133 -5.91 9.77 6.84
C TYR A 133 -6.46 8.85 7.96
N SER A 134 -5.68 8.56 8.99
CA SER A 134 -6.09 7.68 10.10
C SER A 134 -6.89 8.44 11.16
N GLN A 135 -8.05 7.89 11.53
CA GLN A 135 -8.89 8.45 12.60
C GLN A 135 -8.27 8.22 13.99
N SER A 136 -7.61 7.09 14.20
CA SER A 136 -7.03 6.72 15.49
C SER A 136 -5.80 7.56 15.89
N LYS A 137 -5.17 8.22 14.91
CA LYS A 137 -3.92 8.99 15.11
C LYS A 137 -2.81 8.21 15.83
N GLY A 138 -2.91 6.89 15.83
CA GLY A 138 -1.89 6.00 16.38
C GLY A 138 -0.66 5.89 15.46
N PRO A 139 0.47 5.36 15.97
CA PRO A 139 1.66 5.08 15.18
C PRO A 139 1.34 4.00 14.15
N SER A 140 1.40 4.36 12.87
CA SER A 140 0.99 3.46 11.79
C SER A 140 1.87 3.54 10.55
N VAL A 141 2.70 4.57 10.44
CA VAL A 141 3.59 4.80 9.30
C VAL A 141 5.02 4.73 9.77
N TYR A 142 5.82 3.88 9.13
CA TYR A 142 7.24 3.71 9.45
C TYR A 142 8.09 4.07 8.25
N VAL A 143 9.13 4.90 8.48
CA VAL A 143 10.03 5.40 7.44
C VAL A 143 11.31 4.58 7.44
N TYR A 144 11.73 4.16 6.26
CA TYR A 144 12.94 3.42 5.98
C TYR A 144 13.73 4.15 4.88
N GLY A 145 14.56 5.11 5.26
CA GLY A 145 15.23 5.99 4.32
C GLY A 145 14.23 6.81 3.50
N GLN A 146 14.27 6.71 2.19
CA GLN A 146 13.36 7.42 1.29
C GLN A 146 12.07 6.63 0.98
N ARG A 147 11.67 5.73 1.86
CA ARG A 147 10.45 4.94 1.68
C ARG A 147 9.67 4.82 2.98
N ALA A 148 8.35 4.95 2.92
CA ALA A 148 7.46 4.70 4.04
C ALA A 148 6.59 3.47 3.77
N ILE A 149 6.23 2.78 4.86
CA ILE A 149 5.23 1.71 4.87
C ILE A 149 4.15 2.09 5.88
N SER A 150 2.92 2.13 5.43
CA SER A 150 1.76 2.38 6.28
C SER A 150 1.03 1.09 6.59
N PHE A 151 0.81 0.84 7.87
CA PHE A 151 0.06 -0.31 8.38
C PHE A 151 -1.41 0.03 8.70
N THR A 152 -1.87 1.22 8.32
CA THR A 152 -3.30 1.57 8.41
C THR A 152 -4.02 1.35 7.10
N SER A 153 -5.21 0.77 7.16
CA SER A 153 -6.06 0.60 5.99
C SER A 153 -6.55 1.93 5.41
N SER A 154 -6.55 3.00 6.20
CA SER A 154 -6.95 4.33 5.77
C SER A 154 -6.06 4.94 4.68
N ASP A 155 -4.79 4.50 4.58
CA ASP A 155 -3.84 4.98 3.58
C ASP A 155 -3.93 4.20 2.27
N VAL A 156 -4.53 3.00 2.32
CA VAL A 156 -4.64 2.13 1.15
C VAL A 156 -5.54 2.78 0.09
N GLY A 157 -4.98 3.02 -1.09
CA GLY A 157 -5.66 3.70 -2.19
C GLY A 157 -5.73 5.24 -2.08
N GLN A 158 -5.25 5.83 -0.97
CA GLN A 158 -5.15 7.28 -0.81
C GLN A 158 -3.76 7.81 -1.19
N ILE A 159 -2.72 7.01 -0.96
CA ILE A 159 -1.34 7.41 -1.21
C ILE A 159 -0.49 6.22 -1.62
N GLY A 160 0.38 6.45 -2.60
CA GLY A 160 1.40 5.50 -3.02
C GLY A 160 0.85 4.23 -3.65
N ARG A 161 1.54 3.13 -3.41
CA ARG A 161 1.26 1.82 -4.02
C ARG A 161 0.89 0.80 -2.96
N ILE A 162 0.04 -0.14 -3.35
CA ILE A 162 -0.31 -1.26 -2.47
C ILE A 162 0.74 -2.35 -2.63
N SER A 163 1.40 -2.71 -1.53
CA SER A 163 2.36 -3.81 -1.48
C SER A 163 1.68 -5.17 -1.63
N ALA A 164 2.45 -6.23 -1.88
CA ALA A 164 1.92 -7.60 -1.94
C ALA A 164 1.19 -8.05 -0.66
N ASN A 165 1.52 -7.42 0.47
CA ASN A 165 0.90 -7.68 1.78
C ASN A 165 -0.33 -6.80 2.05
N GLY A 166 -0.77 -5.99 1.08
CA GLY A 166 -1.93 -5.12 1.21
C GLY A 166 -1.68 -3.81 1.96
N TRP A 167 -0.42 -3.45 2.26
CA TRP A 167 -0.05 -2.20 2.92
C TRP A 167 0.24 -1.11 1.89
N ALA A 168 -0.06 0.14 2.24
CA ALA A 168 0.37 1.27 1.44
C ALA A 168 1.88 1.50 1.61
N THR A 169 2.58 1.68 0.50
CA THR A 169 4.00 2.06 0.47
C THR A 169 4.16 3.28 -0.41
N TYR A 170 4.94 4.25 0.04
CA TYR A 170 5.11 5.50 -0.68
C TYR A 170 6.50 6.11 -0.48
N ASP A 171 6.90 6.92 -1.42
CA ASP A 171 8.13 7.69 -1.46
C ASP A 171 7.83 9.21 -1.47
N PRO A 172 8.83 10.11 -1.51
CA PRO A 172 8.60 11.55 -1.56
C PRO A 172 7.67 11.99 -2.69
N TRP A 173 7.81 11.40 -3.88
CA TRP A 173 6.97 11.70 -5.02
C TRP A 173 5.51 11.34 -4.79
N ASP A 174 5.26 10.17 -4.23
CA ASP A 174 3.90 9.71 -3.90
C ASP A 174 3.21 10.66 -2.89
N VAL A 175 3.95 11.16 -1.88
CA VAL A 175 3.43 12.15 -0.92
C VAL A 175 3.07 13.45 -1.62
N PHE A 176 3.95 13.96 -2.46
CA PHE A 176 3.73 15.18 -3.22
C PHE A 176 2.51 15.07 -4.14
N VAL A 177 2.42 14.01 -4.93
CA VAL A 177 1.29 13.75 -5.82
C VAL A 177 -0.03 13.66 -5.05
N ALA A 178 -0.07 12.89 -3.96
CA ALA A 178 -1.29 12.71 -3.19
C ALA A 178 -1.75 14.01 -2.50
N ARG A 179 -0.82 14.82 -1.98
CA ARG A 179 -1.16 15.98 -1.15
C ARG A 179 -1.32 17.28 -1.94
N VAL A 180 -0.58 17.44 -3.01
CA VAL A 180 -0.60 18.68 -3.81
C VAL A 180 -1.53 18.55 -5.02
N TYR A 181 -1.59 17.35 -5.61
CA TYR A 181 -2.36 17.12 -6.85
C TYR A 181 -3.52 16.15 -6.68
N GLY A 182 -3.91 15.81 -5.45
CA GLY A 182 -5.04 14.92 -5.18
C GLY A 182 -4.90 13.54 -5.82
N GLY A 183 -3.67 13.05 -6.01
CA GLY A 183 -3.38 11.77 -6.64
C GLY A 183 -3.23 11.82 -8.17
N ASN A 184 -3.31 12.99 -8.79
CA ASN A 184 -3.13 13.12 -10.25
C ASN A 184 -1.64 13.19 -10.64
N GLU A 185 -1.02 12.03 -10.80
CA GLU A 185 0.40 11.91 -11.14
C GLU A 185 0.74 12.57 -12.48
N ALA A 186 -0.16 12.53 -13.46
CA ALA A 186 0.10 13.09 -14.78
C ALA A 186 0.28 14.63 -14.73
N ILE A 187 -0.60 15.32 -14.00
CA ILE A 187 -0.50 16.77 -13.82
C ILE A 187 0.74 17.11 -13.01
N ALA A 188 0.98 16.40 -11.90
CA ALA A 188 2.15 16.60 -11.06
C ALA A 188 3.45 16.49 -11.86
N LEU A 189 3.55 15.49 -12.74
CA LEU A 189 4.72 15.26 -13.56
C LEU A 189 4.96 16.38 -14.57
N ILE A 190 3.91 16.86 -15.24
CA ILE A 190 3.99 17.97 -16.20
C ILE A 190 4.49 19.22 -15.49
N GLU A 191 3.84 19.62 -14.40
CA GLU A 191 4.21 20.84 -13.68
C GLU A 191 5.60 20.77 -13.06
N TYR A 192 5.99 19.60 -12.52
CA TYR A 192 7.35 19.42 -12.00
C TYR A 192 8.41 19.56 -13.08
N ARG A 193 8.20 18.96 -14.26
CA ARG A 193 9.13 19.08 -15.41
C ARG A 193 9.30 20.52 -15.85
N GLU A 194 8.20 21.27 -15.94
CA GLU A 194 8.23 22.69 -16.31
C GLU A 194 8.98 23.54 -15.27
N ARG A 195 8.59 23.42 -13.99
CA ARG A 195 9.19 24.21 -12.89
C ARG A 195 10.66 23.91 -12.66
N SER A 196 11.05 22.65 -12.75
CA SER A 196 12.44 22.22 -12.53
C SER A 196 13.34 22.47 -13.73
N GLY A 197 12.80 22.85 -14.89
CA GLY A 197 13.57 22.95 -16.13
C GLY A 197 14.15 21.61 -16.60
N TYR A 198 13.52 20.51 -16.22
CA TYR A 198 14.01 19.16 -16.49
C TYR A 198 14.23 18.91 -17.99
N ASP A 199 13.28 19.30 -18.82
CA ASP A 199 13.35 19.08 -20.27
C ASP A 199 14.49 19.88 -20.92
N GLN A 200 14.75 21.10 -20.43
CA GLN A 200 15.88 21.91 -20.90
C GLN A 200 17.22 21.28 -20.53
N ARG A 201 17.34 20.71 -19.32
CA ARG A 201 18.55 19.99 -18.88
C ARG A 201 18.80 18.74 -19.71
N ILE A 202 17.75 17.97 -20.04
CA ILE A 202 17.86 16.80 -20.92
C ILE A 202 18.35 17.23 -22.29
N LEU A 203 17.75 18.26 -22.89
CA LEU A 203 18.14 18.75 -24.20
C LEU A 203 19.62 19.16 -24.21
N GLN A 204 20.07 19.91 -23.20
CA GLN A 204 21.47 20.28 -23.05
C GLN A 204 22.40 19.08 -22.88
N ALA A 205 22.01 18.08 -22.11
CA ALA A 205 22.80 16.85 -21.94
C ALA A 205 22.94 16.09 -23.25
N ILE A 206 21.88 15.98 -24.05
CA ILE A 206 21.91 15.35 -25.37
C ILE A 206 22.82 16.13 -26.34
N ILE A 207 22.68 17.46 -26.44
CA ILE A 207 23.49 18.31 -27.26
C ILE A 207 24.97 18.21 -26.85
N GLY A 208 25.26 18.26 -25.54
CA GLY A 208 26.64 18.13 -25.03
C GLY A 208 27.28 16.79 -25.32
N LYS A 209 26.51 15.71 -25.42
CA LYS A 209 26.98 14.36 -25.74
C LYS A 209 27.22 14.16 -27.25
N TRP A 210 26.38 14.76 -28.10
CA TRP A 210 26.38 14.55 -29.54
C TRP A 210 26.88 15.77 -30.33
N GLY A 211 27.01 16.95 -29.70
CA GLY A 211 27.40 18.20 -30.34
C GLY A 211 28.89 18.52 -30.29
N ARG A 212 29.74 17.58 -29.92
CA ARG A 212 31.21 17.75 -30.07
C ARG A 212 31.65 17.12 -31.36
N PRO A 213 32.24 17.90 -32.30
CA PRO A 213 32.86 17.39 -33.52
C PRO A 213 34.04 16.52 -33.19
#